data_be3ee2677f20ac08bb916d4a0343dc76
#
_entry.id   be3ee2677f20ac08bb916d4a0343dc76
#
_cell.length_a   1.000
_cell.length_b   1.000
_cell.length_c   1.000
_cell.angle_alpha   90.00
_cell.angle_beta   90.00
_cell.angle_gamma   90.00
#
_symmetry.space_group_name_H-M   'P 1'
#
loop_
_entity.id
_entity.type
_entity.pdbx_description
1 polymer ?
#
loop_
_entity_poly.entity_id
_entity_poly.type
_entity_poly.pdbx_seq_one_letter_code
_entity_poly.pdbx_strand_id
1 'polypeptide(L)'
;ITFYNVVRDKPEDLISQAQEYPHDKDVFYKLRDHFNQGKLTDVEEAALLLYFNKTAFNGLYRVNSKGGFNVPFGNYKNPTIVPKDRIRAASQVLKSVDIFNKDFSYVVEYSESGDLCYFDPPYAPLSDTAYFTSYSIKGFNFQEQIRLRDVCVELDKKGVFFILSNSYIDPIIAIYQEIDTFQLFTVQAKRAISSKASTRGPINEILVTNIPQHMSQNPENLQRLLEN
;
A
#
# COMPACT_ATOMS: atom_id res chain seq x y z
N ILE A 1 -6.68 0.86 8.41
CA ILE A 1 -6.20 0.56 9.78
C ILE A 1 -7.16 -0.38 10.48
N THR A 2 -8.46 -0.06 10.62
CA THR A 2 -9.49 -0.91 11.27
C THR A 2 -9.39 -2.39 10.87
N PHE A 3 -9.29 -2.67 9.55
CA PHE A 3 -9.17 -4.03 9.04
C PHE A 3 -7.97 -4.80 9.64
N TYR A 4 -6.78 -4.18 9.66
CA TYR A 4 -5.59 -4.83 10.19
C TYR A 4 -5.66 -5.03 11.71
N ASN A 5 -6.21 -4.07 12.45
CA ASN A 5 -6.43 -4.20 13.88
C ASN A 5 -7.43 -5.35 14.19
N VAL A 6 -8.52 -5.47 13.43
CA VAL A 6 -9.48 -6.57 13.59
C VAL A 6 -8.85 -7.92 13.23
N VAL A 7 -8.04 -8.00 12.15
CA VAL A 7 -7.30 -9.22 11.82
C VAL A 7 -6.34 -9.60 12.94
N ARG A 8 -5.63 -8.63 13.53
CA ARG A 8 -4.70 -8.89 14.63
C ARG A 8 -5.40 -9.36 15.90
N ASP A 9 -6.44 -8.65 16.33
CA ASP A 9 -6.99 -8.74 17.68
C ASP A 9 -8.26 -9.60 17.77
N LYS A 10 -9.05 -9.70 16.67
CA LYS A 10 -10.36 -10.38 16.61
C LYS A 10 -10.52 -11.27 15.37
N PRO A 11 -9.54 -12.14 15.04
CA PRO A 11 -9.59 -12.93 13.80
C PRO A 11 -10.79 -13.88 13.72
N GLU A 12 -11.21 -14.47 14.83
CA GLU A 12 -12.36 -15.40 14.83
C GLU A 12 -13.70 -14.67 14.68
N ASP A 13 -13.84 -13.48 15.28
CA ASP A 13 -15.04 -12.65 15.08
C ASP A 13 -15.15 -12.20 13.63
N LEU A 14 -14.02 -11.79 13.02
CA LEU A 14 -13.95 -11.44 11.58
C LEU A 14 -14.37 -12.63 10.71
N ILE A 15 -13.83 -13.83 10.99
CA ILE A 15 -14.14 -15.05 10.25
C ILE A 15 -15.63 -15.38 10.38
N SER A 16 -16.17 -15.35 11.60
CA SER A 16 -17.58 -15.64 11.87
C SER A 16 -18.49 -14.67 11.13
N GLN A 17 -18.25 -13.37 11.28
CA GLN A 17 -19.06 -12.32 10.64
C GLN A 17 -19.01 -12.41 9.11
N ALA A 18 -17.82 -12.58 8.54
CA ALA A 18 -17.66 -12.65 7.08
C ALA A 18 -18.29 -13.92 6.46
N GLN A 19 -18.43 -15.02 7.22
CA GLN A 19 -19.10 -16.23 6.76
C GLN A 19 -20.62 -16.09 6.59
N GLU A 20 -21.23 -15.09 7.22
CA GLU A 20 -22.66 -14.80 7.09
C GLU A 20 -23.00 -14.18 5.73
N TYR A 21 -22.01 -13.69 4.98
CA TYR A 21 -22.22 -12.98 3.72
C TYR A 21 -22.18 -13.95 2.53
N PRO A 22 -23.33 -14.25 1.88
CA PRO A 22 -23.36 -15.14 0.75
C PRO A 22 -22.79 -14.50 -0.52
N HIS A 23 -22.28 -15.32 -1.42
CA HIS A 23 -21.90 -14.88 -2.77
C HIS A 23 -23.14 -14.72 -3.65
N ASP A 24 -23.87 -13.63 -3.43
CA ASP A 24 -25.10 -13.30 -4.12
C ASP A 24 -25.10 -11.84 -4.55
N LYS A 25 -25.56 -11.56 -5.77
CA LYS A 25 -25.52 -10.21 -6.36
C LYS A 25 -26.44 -9.22 -5.64
N ASP A 26 -27.64 -9.64 -5.29
CA ASP A 26 -28.62 -8.74 -4.67
C ASP A 26 -28.21 -8.44 -3.21
N VAL A 27 -27.70 -9.47 -2.52
CA VAL A 27 -27.12 -9.30 -1.19
C VAL A 27 -25.89 -8.38 -1.23
N PHE A 28 -25.01 -8.53 -2.23
CA PHE A 28 -23.85 -7.65 -2.40
C PHE A 28 -24.25 -6.17 -2.45
N TYR A 29 -25.26 -5.83 -3.23
CA TYR A 29 -25.67 -4.42 -3.33
C TYR A 29 -26.32 -3.91 -2.03
N LYS A 30 -27.09 -4.73 -1.32
CA LYS A 30 -27.64 -4.37 0.01
C LYS A 30 -26.52 -4.15 1.03
N LEU A 31 -25.52 -5.03 1.07
CA LEU A 31 -24.37 -4.90 1.95
C LEU A 31 -23.53 -3.68 1.58
N ARG A 32 -23.39 -3.36 0.29
CA ARG A 32 -22.69 -2.13 -0.16
C ARG A 32 -23.41 -0.86 0.29
N ASP A 33 -24.73 -0.83 0.20
CA ASP A 33 -25.51 0.31 0.66
C ASP A 33 -25.41 0.45 2.18
N HIS A 34 -25.42 -0.66 2.92
CA HIS A 34 -25.19 -0.68 4.37
C HIS A 34 -23.78 -0.17 4.74
N PHE A 35 -22.74 -0.66 4.07
CA PHE A 35 -21.37 -0.20 4.25
C PHE A 35 -21.23 1.31 4.05
N ASN A 36 -21.87 1.84 3.03
CA ASN A 36 -21.83 3.27 2.70
C ASN A 36 -22.60 4.17 3.69
N GLN A 37 -23.45 3.60 4.55
CA GLN A 37 -24.10 4.36 5.64
C GLN A 37 -23.15 4.65 6.80
N GLY A 38 -22.02 3.91 6.94
CA GLY A 38 -20.95 4.19 7.90
C GLY A 38 -21.31 3.96 9.38
N LYS A 39 -22.40 3.22 9.66
CA LYS A 39 -22.84 2.89 11.02
C LYS A 39 -22.51 1.43 11.35
N LEU A 40 -21.21 1.11 11.34
CA LEU A 40 -20.72 -0.25 11.49
C LEU A 40 -19.84 -0.38 12.73
N THR A 41 -19.83 -1.56 13.31
CA THR A 41 -18.78 -1.94 14.25
C THR A 41 -17.48 -2.22 13.49
N ASP A 42 -16.32 -2.15 14.16
CA ASP A 42 -15.02 -2.44 13.55
C ASP A 42 -14.99 -3.82 12.87
N VAL A 43 -15.62 -4.83 13.49
CA VAL A 43 -15.69 -6.19 12.95
C VAL A 43 -16.55 -6.25 11.70
N GLU A 44 -17.70 -5.58 11.68
CA GLU A 44 -18.57 -5.51 10.50
C GLU A 44 -17.89 -4.78 9.34
N GLU A 45 -17.23 -3.64 9.62
CA GLU A 45 -16.47 -2.89 8.61
C GLU A 45 -15.39 -3.78 8.00
N ALA A 46 -14.60 -4.45 8.83
CA ALA A 46 -13.53 -5.34 8.37
C ALA A 46 -14.08 -6.54 7.59
N ALA A 47 -15.19 -7.15 8.05
CA ALA A 47 -15.82 -8.27 7.37
C ALA A 47 -16.40 -7.89 6.01
N LEU A 48 -17.03 -6.71 5.90
CA LEU A 48 -17.54 -6.19 4.63
C LEU A 48 -16.40 -5.81 3.68
N LEU A 49 -15.32 -5.22 4.18
CA LEU A 49 -14.14 -4.92 3.36
C LEU A 49 -13.52 -6.21 2.78
N LEU A 50 -13.39 -7.27 3.60
CA LEU A 50 -12.93 -8.58 3.16
C LEU A 50 -13.88 -9.15 2.09
N TYR A 51 -15.18 -9.11 2.33
CA TYR A 51 -16.21 -9.60 1.42
C TYR A 51 -16.13 -8.87 0.07
N PHE A 52 -16.07 -7.55 0.06
CA PHE A 52 -15.96 -6.77 -1.19
C PHE A 52 -14.65 -7.03 -1.92
N ASN A 53 -13.53 -7.16 -1.22
CA ASN A 53 -12.26 -7.54 -1.85
C ASN A 53 -12.35 -8.89 -2.61
N LYS A 54 -13.18 -9.83 -2.13
CA LYS A 54 -13.33 -11.16 -2.73
C LYS A 54 -14.46 -11.26 -3.75
N THR A 55 -15.45 -10.36 -3.72
CA THR A 55 -16.68 -10.45 -4.52
C THR A 55 -16.90 -9.28 -5.47
N ALA A 56 -16.25 -8.14 -5.27
CA ALA A 56 -16.31 -7.00 -6.17
C ALA A 56 -15.45 -7.20 -7.44
N PHE A 57 -15.79 -6.53 -8.51
CA PHE A 57 -15.07 -6.61 -9.79
C PHE A 57 -13.57 -6.39 -9.63
N ASN A 58 -12.76 -7.36 -10.02
CA ASN A 58 -11.31 -7.42 -9.89
C ASN A 58 -10.77 -7.19 -8.47
N GLY A 59 -11.57 -7.38 -7.42
CA GLY A 59 -11.17 -7.12 -6.03
C GLY A 59 -10.81 -5.66 -5.75
N LEU A 60 -11.27 -4.74 -6.60
CA LEU A 60 -10.94 -3.31 -6.51
C LEU A 60 -11.64 -2.67 -5.31
N TYR A 61 -10.97 -1.70 -4.69
CA TYR A 61 -11.57 -0.74 -3.79
C TYR A 61 -11.59 0.64 -4.47
N ARG A 62 -12.78 1.19 -4.68
CA ARG A 62 -12.97 2.51 -5.30
C ARG A 62 -14.16 3.19 -4.67
N VAL A 63 -14.02 4.50 -4.45
CA VAL A 63 -15.09 5.35 -3.93
C VAL A 63 -15.52 6.38 -4.97
N ASN A 64 -16.77 6.82 -4.90
CA ASN A 64 -17.28 7.93 -5.69
C ASN A 64 -16.88 9.28 -5.07
N SER A 65 -17.29 10.39 -5.69
CA SER A 65 -16.98 11.75 -5.21
C SER A 65 -17.54 12.08 -3.82
N LYS A 66 -18.51 11.29 -3.32
CA LYS A 66 -19.09 11.40 -1.98
C LYS A 66 -18.42 10.48 -0.96
N GLY A 67 -17.36 9.75 -1.35
CA GLY A 67 -16.64 8.80 -0.49
C GLY A 67 -17.29 7.42 -0.39
N GLY A 68 -18.41 7.15 -1.04
CA GLY A 68 -19.08 5.85 -1.01
C GLY A 68 -18.43 4.82 -1.92
N PHE A 69 -18.24 3.59 -1.43
CA PHE A 69 -17.76 2.44 -2.19
C PHE A 69 -18.69 2.16 -3.39
N ASN A 70 -18.14 2.09 -4.60
CA ASN A 70 -18.93 2.06 -5.83
C ASN A 70 -18.51 1.00 -6.85
N VAL A 71 -17.68 0.02 -6.46
CA VAL A 71 -17.30 -1.08 -7.35
C VAL A 71 -18.50 -2.02 -7.52
N PRO A 72 -18.78 -2.50 -8.75
CA PRO A 72 -19.86 -3.43 -9.01
C PRO A 72 -19.50 -4.86 -8.54
N PHE A 73 -20.51 -5.71 -8.43
CA PHE A 73 -20.34 -7.13 -8.19
C PHE A 73 -19.48 -7.79 -9.27
N GLY A 74 -18.53 -8.64 -8.87
CA GLY A 74 -17.63 -9.38 -9.75
C GLY A 74 -18.26 -10.68 -10.22
N ASN A 75 -17.92 -11.10 -11.43
CA ASN A 75 -18.44 -12.34 -12.01
C ASN A 75 -17.53 -13.55 -11.70
N TYR A 76 -17.36 -13.85 -10.40
CA TYR A 76 -16.60 -15.02 -9.94
C TYR A 76 -17.51 -16.24 -9.81
N LYS A 77 -17.03 -17.43 -10.17
CA LYS A 77 -17.83 -18.65 -10.08
C LYS A 77 -17.90 -19.22 -8.66
N ASN A 78 -16.79 -19.27 -7.95
CA ASN A 78 -16.73 -19.78 -6.56
C ASN A 78 -15.57 -19.09 -5.82
N PRO A 79 -15.69 -17.82 -5.41
CA PRO A 79 -14.61 -17.13 -4.72
C PRO A 79 -14.47 -17.68 -3.29
N THR A 80 -13.23 -17.89 -2.86
CA THR A 80 -12.94 -18.11 -1.44
C THR A 80 -13.04 -16.78 -0.70
N ILE A 81 -14.23 -16.47 -0.18
CA ILE A 81 -14.51 -15.19 0.49
C ILE A 81 -13.75 -15.11 1.81
N VAL A 82 -13.79 -16.18 2.61
CA VAL A 82 -13.17 -16.21 3.95
C VAL A 82 -12.01 -17.20 3.99
N PRO A 83 -10.77 -16.77 3.70
CA PRO A 83 -9.58 -17.62 3.78
C PRO A 83 -9.11 -17.75 5.24
N LYS A 84 -9.80 -18.57 6.04
CA LYS A 84 -9.63 -18.68 7.50
C LYS A 84 -8.18 -18.87 7.94
N ASP A 85 -7.46 -19.80 7.33
CA ASP A 85 -6.08 -20.13 7.72
C ASP A 85 -5.13 -18.94 7.44
N ARG A 86 -5.36 -18.21 6.34
CA ARG A 86 -4.58 -16.99 6.04
C ARG A 86 -4.88 -15.86 7.03
N ILE A 87 -6.15 -15.70 7.44
CA ILE A 87 -6.53 -14.69 8.45
C ILE A 87 -5.84 -15.01 9.78
N ARG A 88 -5.87 -16.28 10.22
CA ARG A 88 -5.21 -16.72 11.45
C ARG A 88 -3.69 -16.55 11.39
N ALA A 89 -3.08 -16.94 10.28
CA ALA A 89 -1.64 -16.76 10.08
C ALA A 89 -1.26 -15.26 10.10
N ALA A 90 -2.02 -14.41 9.39
CA ALA A 90 -1.82 -12.97 9.43
C ALA A 90 -1.98 -12.38 10.83
N SER A 91 -2.98 -12.84 11.60
CA SER A 91 -3.17 -12.45 13.01
C SER A 91 -1.92 -12.72 13.84
N GLN A 92 -1.29 -13.89 13.69
CA GLN A 92 -0.08 -14.22 14.45
C GLN A 92 1.08 -13.30 14.12
N VAL A 93 1.31 -13.02 12.83
CA VAL A 93 2.36 -12.10 12.38
C VAL A 93 2.11 -10.68 12.90
N LEU A 94 0.87 -10.20 12.78
CA LEU A 94 0.52 -8.83 13.17
C LEU A 94 0.60 -8.57 14.68
N LYS A 95 0.68 -9.60 15.52
CA LYS A 95 0.85 -9.42 16.98
C LYS A 95 2.18 -8.77 17.36
N SER A 96 3.20 -8.92 16.54
CA SER A 96 4.53 -8.31 16.73
C SER A 96 4.72 -7.01 15.95
N VAL A 97 3.64 -6.46 15.35
CA VAL A 97 3.69 -5.28 14.49
C VAL A 97 2.89 -4.14 15.08
N ASP A 98 3.49 -2.98 15.18
CA ASP A 98 2.79 -1.73 15.49
C ASP A 98 2.14 -1.16 14.21
N ILE A 99 0.85 -0.85 14.31
CA ILE A 99 0.06 -0.35 13.18
C ILE A 99 -0.36 1.08 13.45
N PHE A 100 0.14 2.02 12.66
CA PHE A 100 -0.15 3.44 12.82
C PHE A 100 -0.97 4.02 11.66
N ASN A 101 -1.83 4.97 11.97
CA ASN A 101 -2.47 5.84 10.99
C ASN A 101 -1.93 7.26 11.19
N LYS A 102 -0.71 7.48 10.74
CA LYS A 102 -0.01 8.76 10.88
C LYS A 102 0.46 9.25 9.53
N ASP A 103 0.82 10.51 9.44
CA ASP A 103 1.57 11.06 8.32
C ASP A 103 2.92 10.35 8.22
N PHE A 104 3.42 10.12 7.00
CA PHE A 104 4.66 9.35 6.78
C PHE A 104 5.89 9.99 7.45
N SER A 105 5.88 11.29 7.70
CA SER A 105 7.00 11.98 8.36
C SER A 105 7.24 11.53 9.81
N TYR A 106 6.26 10.83 10.44
CA TYR A 106 6.43 10.34 11.81
C TYR A 106 7.63 9.40 11.97
N VAL A 107 8.06 8.74 10.88
CA VAL A 107 9.20 7.81 10.91
C VAL A 107 10.51 8.49 11.33
N VAL A 108 10.66 9.80 11.10
CA VAL A 108 11.85 10.56 11.52
C VAL A 108 11.99 10.58 13.04
N GLU A 109 10.89 10.70 13.76
CA GLU A 109 10.90 10.67 15.22
C GLU A 109 11.00 9.24 15.77
N TYR A 110 10.38 8.29 15.08
CA TYR A 110 10.19 6.91 15.56
C TYR A 110 11.38 5.99 15.31
N SER A 111 12.12 6.22 14.20
CA SER A 111 13.27 5.37 13.85
C SER A 111 14.53 5.77 14.59
N GLU A 112 15.43 4.81 14.80
CA GLU A 112 16.75 4.98 15.38
C GLU A 112 17.85 4.67 14.36
N SER A 113 19.09 5.11 14.63
CA SER A 113 20.23 4.81 13.75
C SER A 113 20.41 3.30 13.59
N GLY A 114 20.49 2.85 12.34
CA GLY A 114 20.57 1.44 11.97
C GLY A 114 19.24 0.81 11.56
N ASP A 115 18.11 1.46 11.83
CA ASP A 115 16.80 1.00 11.32
C ASP A 115 16.70 1.09 9.81
N LEU A 116 15.76 0.35 9.23
CA LEU A 116 15.41 0.39 7.82
C LEU A 116 13.95 0.83 7.61
N CYS A 117 13.76 1.89 6.85
CA CYS A 117 12.44 2.35 6.39
C CYS A 117 12.18 1.94 4.94
N TYR A 118 11.05 1.31 4.65
CA TYR A 118 10.59 1.07 3.28
C TYR A 118 9.43 2.02 2.95
N PHE A 119 9.60 2.82 1.88
CA PHE A 119 8.57 3.73 1.39
C PHE A 119 7.97 3.24 0.08
N ASP A 120 6.64 3.05 0.08
CA ASP A 120 5.83 2.74 -1.09
C ASP A 120 4.72 3.81 -1.22
N PRO A 121 5.08 5.06 -1.64
CA PRO A 121 4.14 6.15 -1.74
C PRO A 121 3.19 5.95 -2.92
N PRO A 122 2.08 6.69 -3.00
CA PRO A 122 1.36 6.82 -4.25
C PRO A 122 2.29 7.29 -5.36
N TYR A 123 2.46 6.45 -6.39
CA TYR A 123 3.40 6.68 -7.49
C TYR A 123 3.00 7.89 -8.32
N ALA A 124 4.00 8.66 -8.74
CA ALA A 124 3.78 9.77 -9.63
C ALA A 124 3.22 9.30 -10.99
N PRO A 125 2.24 10.02 -11.58
CA PRO A 125 1.65 9.65 -12.86
C PRO A 125 2.69 9.62 -13.99
N LEU A 126 2.59 8.64 -14.89
CA LEU A 126 3.52 8.47 -16.01
C LEU A 126 3.32 9.45 -17.18
N SER A 127 2.19 10.14 -17.25
CA SER A 127 1.93 11.11 -18.32
C SER A 127 2.04 12.55 -17.85
N ASP A 128 2.62 13.41 -18.68
CA ASP A 128 2.81 14.84 -18.37
C ASP A 128 1.47 15.52 -18.06
N THR A 129 0.42 15.21 -18.79
CA THR A 129 -0.93 15.77 -18.54
C THR A 129 -1.49 15.35 -17.19
N ALA A 130 -1.29 14.10 -16.78
CA ALA A 130 -1.73 13.62 -15.45
C ALA A 130 -0.83 14.17 -14.34
N TYR A 131 0.45 14.41 -14.64
CA TYR A 131 1.41 15.01 -13.72
C TYR A 131 1.03 16.49 -13.43
N PHE A 132 0.77 17.29 -14.45
CA PHE A 132 0.32 18.68 -14.30
C PHE A 132 -1.03 18.81 -13.58
N THR A 133 -1.97 17.90 -13.82
CA THR A 133 -3.26 17.88 -13.12
C THR A 133 -3.14 17.43 -11.67
N SER A 134 -2.16 16.60 -11.33
CA SER A 134 -1.92 16.13 -9.96
C SER A 134 -1.41 17.24 -9.02
N TYR A 135 -0.84 18.32 -9.55
CA TYR A 135 -0.46 19.50 -8.76
C TYR A 135 -1.64 20.20 -8.08
N SER A 136 -2.85 20.05 -8.63
CA SER A 136 -4.07 20.73 -8.17
C SER A 136 -5.06 19.82 -7.43
N ILE A 137 -4.82 18.50 -7.37
CA ILE A 137 -5.73 17.53 -6.74
C ILE A 137 -5.31 17.31 -5.28
N LYS A 138 -6.28 17.34 -4.36
CA LYS A 138 -6.07 16.91 -2.96
C LYS A 138 -5.59 15.44 -2.95
N GLY A 139 -4.41 15.19 -2.38
CA GLY A 139 -3.82 13.87 -2.31
C GLY A 139 -2.28 13.95 -2.26
N PHE A 140 -1.61 12.86 -2.59
CA PHE A 140 -0.16 12.78 -2.64
C PHE A 140 0.36 13.40 -3.96
N ASN A 141 0.49 14.72 -3.98
CA ASN A 141 0.92 15.51 -5.13
C ASN A 141 2.46 15.66 -5.18
N PHE A 142 2.97 16.44 -6.11
CA PHE A 142 4.43 16.62 -6.27
C PHE A 142 5.10 17.30 -5.06
N GLN A 143 4.39 18.18 -4.36
CA GLN A 143 4.93 18.76 -3.12
C GLN A 143 5.08 17.69 -2.04
N GLU A 144 4.17 16.71 -1.99
CA GLU A 144 4.30 15.55 -1.11
C GLU A 144 5.47 14.65 -1.51
N GLN A 145 5.78 14.52 -2.82
CA GLN A 145 6.98 13.82 -3.28
C GLN A 145 8.27 14.52 -2.81
N ILE A 146 8.31 15.85 -2.89
CA ILE A 146 9.43 16.66 -2.37
C ILE A 146 9.53 16.50 -0.85
N ARG A 147 8.42 16.59 -0.13
CA ARG A 147 8.39 16.40 1.33
C ARG A 147 8.88 15.00 1.74
N LEU A 148 8.51 13.96 0.97
CA LEU A 148 9.01 12.60 1.21
C LEU A 148 10.53 12.51 0.96
N ARG A 149 11.05 13.16 -0.09
CA ARG A 149 12.50 13.29 -0.30
C ARG A 149 13.19 13.95 0.89
N ASP A 150 12.60 15.02 1.46
CA ASP A 150 13.17 15.71 2.63
C ASP A 150 13.19 14.79 3.86
N VAL A 151 12.14 13.98 4.07
CA VAL A 151 12.12 12.93 5.11
C VAL A 151 13.26 11.93 4.89
N CYS A 152 13.51 11.48 3.66
CA CYS A 152 14.64 10.58 3.35
C CYS A 152 15.99 11.24 3.70
N VAL A 153 16.15 12.54 3.44
CA VAL A 153 17.38 13.29 3.81
C VAL A 153 17.55 13.37 5.34
N GLU A 154 16.47 13.56 6.08
CA GLU A 154 16.52 13.58 7.55
C GLU A 154 16.87 12.21 8.13
N LEU A 155 16.31 11.13 7.57
CA LEU A 155 16.64 9.75 7.94
C LEU A 155 18.11 9.43 7.68
N ASP A 156 18.64 9.84 6.51
CA ASP A 156 20.03 9.66 6.14
C ASP A 156 20.98 10.35 7.15
N LYS A 157 20.70 11.60 7.51
CA LYS A 157 21.46 12.35 8.54
C LYS A 157 21.39 11.67 9.91
N LYS A 158 20.31 10.97 10.20
CA LYS A 158 20.11 10.22 11.46
C LYS A 158 20.79 8.85 11.47
N GLY A 159 21.30 8.40 10.30
CA GLY A 159 21.89 7.07 10.14
C GLY A 159 20.86 5.96 10.03
N VAL A 160 19.64 6.31 9.60
CA VAL A 160 18.57 5.36 9.30
C VAL A 160 18.64 5.01 7.81
N PHE A 161 18.62 3.74 7.49
CA PHE A 161 18.57 3.27 6.12
C PHE A 161 17.15 3.40 5.55
N PHE A 162 17.06 3.64 4.24
CA PHE A 162 15.76 3.59 3.57
C PHE A 162 15.86 2.95 2.18
N ILE A 163 14.73 2.42 1.72
CA ILE A 163 14.45 2.03 0.34
C ILE A 163 13.13 2.68 -0.04
N LEU A 164 13.11 3.39 -1.16
CA LEU A 164 11.92 4.04 -1.69
C LEU A 164 11.67 3.57 -3.12
N SER A 165 10.44 3.16 -3.43
CA SER A 165 10.00 2.82 -4.78
C SER A 165 9.10 3.90 -5.37
N ASN A 166 9.22 4.19 -6.68
CA ASN A 166 8.36 5.16 -7.37
C ASN A 166 8.38 4.96 -8.90
N SER A 167 7.61 5.77 -9.63
CA SER A 167 7.64 5.83 -11.09
C SER A 167 8.99 6.32 -11.59
N TYR A 168 9.53 5.66 -12.64
CA TYR A 168 10.73 6.10 -13.33
C TYR A 168 10.39 7.23 -14.30
N ILE A 169 10.34 8.46 -13.82
CA ILE A 169 10.08 9.68 -14.59
C ILE A 169 11.03 10.78 -14.19
N ASP A 170 11.38 11.65 -15.15
CA ASP A 170 12.38 12.71 -14.96
C ASP A 170 12.14 13.59 -13.72
N PRO A 171 10.92 14.06 -13.40
CA PRO A 171 10.69 14.85 -12.20
C PRO A 171 10.99 14.12 -10.89
N ILE A 172 10.72 12.80 -10.84
CA ILE A 172 11.04 11.99 -9.65
C ILE A 172 12.55 11.72 -9.57
N ILE A 173 13.19 11.41 -10.70
CA ILE A 173 14.65 11.23 -10.75
C ILE A 173 15.35 12.52 -10.28
N ALA A 174 14.91 13.68 -10.79
CA ALA A 174 15.53 14.98 -10.52
C ALA A 174 15.55 15.34 -9.02
N ILE A 175 14.50 15.03 -8.25
CA ILE A 175 14.47 15.38 -6.82
C ILE A 175 15.37 14.51 -5.94
N TYR A 176 15.90 13.38 -6.44
CA TYR A 176 16.77 12.46 -5.68
C TYR A 176 18.20 12.44 -6.20
N GLN A 177 18.44 12.65 -7.50
CA GLN A 177 19.77 12.49 -8.13
C GLN A 177 20.82 13.51 -7.65
N GLU A 178 20.39 14.65 -7.09
CA GLU A 178 21.29 15.70 -6.62
C GLU A 178 21.82 15.43 -5.19
N ILE A 179 21.42 14.33 -4.56
CA ILE A 179 21.82 13.99 -3.20
C ILE A 179 22.91 12.92 -3.28
N ASP A 180 24.15 13.32 -3.00
CA ASP A 180 25.35 12.48 -3.19
C ASP A 180 25.31 11.13 -2.43
N THR A 181 24.61 11.07 -1.29
CA THR A 181 24.50 9.85 -0.48
C THR A 181 23.46 8.88 -1.02
N PHE A 182 22.61 9.30 -1.97
CA PHE A 182 21.54 8.46 -2.50
C PHE A 182 21.97 7.71 -3.76
N GLN A 183 21.53 6.46 -3.86
CA GLN A 183 21.73 5.61 -5.01
C GLN A 183 20.39 5.39 -5.69
N LEU A 184 20.37 5.48 -7.01
CA LEU A 184 19.20 5.32 -7.84
C LEU A 184 19.36 4.06 -8.71
N PHE A 185 18.41 3.15 -8.62
CA PHE A 185 18.38 1.92 -9.42
C PHE A 185 17.11 1.88 -10.26
N THR A 186 17.22 1.33 -11.47
CA THR A 186 16.08 1.05 -12.32
C THR A 186 15.70 -0.42 -12.19
N VAL A 187 14.43 -0.70 -11.90
CA VAL A 187 13.89 -2.05 -11.78
C VAL A 187 12.78 -2.23 -12.79
N GLN A 188 12.78 -3.37 -13.48
CA GLN A 188 11.69 -3.74 -14.37
C GLN A 188 10.57 -4.42 -13.55
N ALA A 189 9.43 -3.75 -13.44
CA ALA A 189 8.24 -4.29 -12.79
C ALA A 189 7.24 -4.82 -13.83
N LYS A 190 6.60 -5.95 -13.54
CA LYS A 190 5.51 -6.48 -14.36
C LYS A 190 4.20 -5.79 -13.99
N ARG A 191 3.64 -5.02 -14.91
CA ARG A 191 2.31 -4.45 -14.73
C ARG A 191 1.24 -5.53 -14.87
N ALA A 192 0.85 -6.16 -13.77
CA ALA A 192 -0.16 -7.22 -13.76
C ALA A 192 -1.60 -6.70 -13.93
N ILE A 193 -1.86 -5.42 -13.59
CA ILE A 193 -3.20 -4.82 -13.58
C ILE A 193 -3.23 -3.64 -14.54
N SER A 194 -3.86 -3.82 -15.70
CA SER A 194 -4.26 -2.75 -16.61
C SER A 194 -5.62 -3.07 -17.20
N SER A 195 -6.47 -2.07 -17.35
CA SER A 195 -7.78 -2.19 -18.00
C SER A 195 -7.67 -2.53 -19.49
N LYS A 196 -6.53 -2.23 -20.14
CA LYS A 196 -6.23 -2.57 -21.53
C LYS A 196 -5.12 -3.59 -21.61
N ALA A 197 -5.36 -4.72 -22.24
CA ALA A 197 -4.37 -5.80 -22.41
C ALA A 197 -3.10 -5.32 -23.16
N SER A 198 -3.22 -4.40 -24.08
CA SER A 198 -2.12 -3.83 -24.87
C SER A 198 -1.15 -2.94 -24.06
N THR A 199 -1.51 -2.55 -22.84
CA THR A 199 -0.65 -1.75 -21.95
C THR A 199 -0.03 -2.59 -20.83
N ARG A 200 -0.14 -3.93 -20.90
CA ARG A 200 0.50 -4.88 -20.00
C ARG A 200 1.89 -5.20 -20.52
N GLY A 201 2.87 -4.42 -20.14
CA GLY A 201 4.28 -4.64 -20.45
C GLY A 201 5.14 -4.35 -19.23
N PRO A 202 6.44 -4.71 -19.26
CA PRO A 202 7.36 -4.28 -18.21
C PRO A 202 7.39 -2.75 -18.23
N ILE A 203 7.30 -2.17 -17.05
CA ILE A 203 7.54 -0.75 -16.82
C ILE A 203 8.77 -0.58 -15.97
N ASN A 204 9.52 0.48 -16.21
CA ASN A 204 10.61 0.82 -15.33
C ASN A 204 10.06 1.53 -14.10
N GLU A 205 10.53 1.10 -12.95
CA GLU A 205 10.35 1.77 -11.66
C GLU A 205 11.72 2.20 -11.15
N ILE A 206 11.75 3.25 -10.33
CA ILE A 206 12.96 3.68 -9.65
C ILE A 206 12.95 3.15 -8.22
N LEU A 207 14.11 2.66 -7.78
CA LEU A 207 14.42 2.46 -6.37
C LEU A 207 15.47 3.48 -5.96
N VAL A 208 15.21 4.17 -4.87
CA VAL A 208 16.15 5.13 -4.25
C VAL A 208 16.51 4.63 -2.87
N THR A 209 17.79 4.66 -2.52
CA THR A 209 18.28 4.21 -1.22
C THR A 209 19.56 4.94 -0.81
N ASN A 210 19.81 5.03 0.51
CA ASN A 210 21.07 5.46 1.08
C ASN A 210 21.94 4.29 1.60
N ILE A 211 21.54 3.03 1.33
CA ILE A 211 22.33 1.86 1.75
C ILE A 211 23.65 1.83 0.97
N PRO A 212 24.84 1.84 1.62
CA PRO A 212 26.13 1.83 0.93
C PRO A 212 26.29 0.59 0.05
N GLN A 213 26.91 0.76 -1.15
CA GLN A 213 27.09 -0.33 -2.12
C GLN A 213 27.82 -1.57 -1.56
N HIS A 214 28.79 -1.36 -0.67
CA HIS A 214 29.51 -2.47 -0.05
C HIS A 214 28.64 -3.31 0.87
N MET A 215 27.53 -2.77 1.40
CA MET A 215 26.53 -3.53 2.16
C MET A 215 25.55 -4.26 1.25
N SER A 216 25.20 -3.68 0.10
CA SER A 216 24.25 -4.25 -0.85
C SER A 216 24.84 -5.40 -1.68
N GLN A 217 26.16 -5.49 -1.80
CA GLN A 217 26.85 -6.54 -2.59
C GLN A 217 27.13 -7.81 -1.79
N ASN A 218 26.99 -7.80 -0.47
CA ASN A 218 27.18 -8.99 0.35
C ASN A 218 25.81 -9.53 0.81
N PRO A 219 25.37 -10.73 0.34
CA PRO A 219 24.11 -11.34 0.73
C PRO A 219 23.94 -11.50 2.24
N GLU A 220 25.03 -11.76 2.98
CA GLU A 220 25.01 -11.89 4.44
C GLU A 220 24.70 -10.57 5.15
N ASN A 221 25.13 -9.44 4.59
CA ASN A 221 24.81 -8.12 5.15
C ASN A 221 23.36 -7.71 4.88
N LEU A 222 22.82 -8.07 3.70
CA LEU A 222 21.39 -7.92 3.39
C LEU A 222 20.53 -8.76 4.32
N GLN A 223 20.94 -9.99 4.61
CA GLN A 223 20.21 -10.88 5.51
C GLN A 223 20.20 -10.35 6.95
N ARG A 224 21.29 -9.78 7.44
CA ARG A 224 21.36 -9.13 8.76
C ARG A 224 20.46 -7.89 8.89
N LEU A 225 20.28 -7.11 7.81
CA LEU A 225 19.36 -5.96 7.78
C LEU A 225 17.89 -6.37 7.78
N LEU A 226 17.58 -7.61 7.36
CA LEU A 226 16.23 -8.16 7.31
C LEU A 226 15.86 -8.99 8.56
N GLU A 227 16.85 -9.36 9.39
CA GLU A 227 16.67 -10.19 10.61
C GLU A 227 16.63 -9.38 11.91
N ASN A 228 16.95 -8.08 11.90
CA ASN A 228 16.82 -7.14 13.01
C ASN A 228 15.60 -6.28 12.86
#